data_74ddedf5796b03944d5a63bb34fc5ad3
#
_entry.id   74ddedf5796b03944d5a63bb34fc5ad3
#
_cell.length_a   1.000
_cell.length_b   1.000
_cell.length_c   1.000
_cell.angle_alpha   90.00
_cell.angle_beta   90.00
_cell.angle_gamma   90.00
#
_symmetry.space_group_name_H-M   'P 1'
#
loop_
_entity.id
_entity.type
_entity.pdbx_description
1 polymer ?
#
loop_
_entity_poly.entity_id
_entity_poly.type
_entity_poly.pdbx_seq_one_letter_code
_entity_poly.pdbx_strand_id
1 'polypeptide(L)'
;MKAPFTLLTLAALLLALPARGDQATARARLEKDGFAFTGESFFQTVAKGDTVHAAMFVEAGIDPSSVNRSKRTALWVATETRQLEVLKALLAAGVAPNEKNAPPAEAGKTIVFQAVDTGEASYVRALVEAGADAKLANEYGVTPLSEAARTGQLEMCEILLKGGADPNAAPGGYPLLYGPINEKHLDVVKLLLASGAKLGEHKAELLDAATDPEIRAVLEAAE
;
A
#
# COMPACT_ATOMS: atom_id res chain seq x y z
N MET A 1 -9.16 -28.19 -12.11
CA MET A 1 -8.19 -28.19 -11.00
C MET A 1 -7.05 -27.27 -11.39
N LYS A 2 -7.02 -26.02 -10.87
CA LYS A 2 -5.91 -25.09 -11.08
C LYS A 2 -4.96 -25.27 -9.89
N ALA A 3 -3.71 -25.64 -10.20
CA ALA A 3 -2.67 -25.80 -9.17
C ALA A 3 -2.41 -24.44 -8.47
N PRO A 4 -2.12 -24.44 -7.16
CA PRO A 4 -1.77 -23.21 -6.47
C PRO A 4 -0.40 -22.74 -6.96
N PHE A 5 -0.35 -21.54 -7.51
CA PHE A 5 0.89 -20.80 -7.74
C PHE A 5 1.43 -20.41 -6.36
N THR A 6 2.25 -21.28 -5.80
CA THR A 6 2.77 -21.17 -4.44
C THR A 6 3.96 -20.21 -4.38
N LEU A 7 4.19 -19.64 -3.20
CA LEU A 7 5.38 -18.86 -2.76
C LEU A 7 6.74 -19.42 -3.26
N LEU A 8 6.77 -20.69 -3.72
CA LEU A 8 7.97 -21.31 -4.26
C LEU A 8 8.49 -20.67 -5.56
N THR A 9 7.62 -19.99 -6.35
CA THR A 9 8.02 -19.37 -7.62
C THR A 9 8.75 -18.06 -7.42
N LEU A 10 8.41 -17.28 -6.37
CA LEU A 10 9.12 -16.06 -6.03
C LEU A 10 10.50 -16.34 -5.41
N ALA A 11 10.58 -17.38 -4.54
CA ALA A 11 11.84 -17.87 -4.00
C ALA A 11 12.74 -18.48 -5.08
N ALA A 12 12.18 -19.14 -6.09
CA ALA A 12 12.93 -19.67 -7.23
C ALA A 12 13.41 -18.55 -8.18
N LEU A 13 12.64 -17.46 -8.30
CA LEU A 13 13.06 -16.27 -9.06
C LEU A 13 14.16 -15.51 -8.32
N LEU A 14 14.08 -15.42 -6.98
CA LEU A 14 15.12 -14.85 -6.10
C LEU A 14 16.40 -15.71 -6.08
N LEU A 15 16.29 -17.04 -6.25
CA LEU A 15 17.43 -17.95 -6.39
C LEU A 15 18.07 -17.90 -7.80
N ALA A 16 17.37 -17.35 -8.80
CA ALA A 16 17.89 -17.09 -10.14
C ALA A 16 18.54 -15.71 -10.26
N LEU A 17 18.39 -14.85 -9.25
CA LEU A 17 19.16 -13.61 -9.16
C LEU A 17 20.62 -13.98 -8.80
N PRO A 18 21.63 -13.49 -9.51
CA PRO A 18 23.02 -13.73 -9.15
C PRO A 18 23.25 -13.28 -7.71
N ALA A 19 24.04 -14.05 -6.96
CA ALA A 19 24.41 -13.69 -5.60
C ALA A 19 24.83 -12.22 -5.57
N ARG A 20 24.34 -11.46 -4.59
CA ARG A 20 24.67 -10.04 -4.35
C ARG A 20 26.19 -9.86 -4.51
N GLY A 21 26.67 -9.48 -5.68
CA GLY A 21 28.09 -9.55 -5.85
C GLY A 21 28.71 -8.67 -6.91
N ASP A 22 28.02 -8.27 -7.94
CA ASP A 22 28.70 -7.45 -8.92
C ASP A 22 27.74 -6.57 -9.71
N GLN A 23 27.66 -5.30 -9.31
CA GLN A 23 26.91 -4.27 -10.04
C GLN A 23 27.33 -4.23 -11.52
N ALA A 24 28.62 -4.48 -11.81
CA ALA A 24 29.15 -4.50 -13.16
C ALA A 24 28.56 -5.66 -13.98
N THR A 25 28.40 -6.83 -13.37
CA THR A 25 27.78 -8.00 -14.03
C THR A 25 26.30 -7.77 -14.33
N ALA A 26 25.53 -7.22 -13.36
CA ALA A 26 24.14 -6.87 -13.56
C ALA A 26 23.97 -5.83 -14.67
N ARG A 27 24.84 -4.82 -14.68
CA ARG A 27 24.85 -3.77 -15.71
C ARG A 27 25.18 -4.31 -17.10
N ALA A 28 26.23 -5.14 -17.22
CA ALA A 28 26.61 -5.76 -18.48
C ALA A 28 25.49 -6.67 -19.05
N ARG A 29 24.73 -7.31 -18.16
CA ARG A 29 23.59 -8.13 -18.55
C ARG A 29 22.43 -7.29 -19.07
N LEU A 30 22.08 -6.19 -18.39
CA LEU A 30 21.08 -5.22 -18.88
C LEU A 30 21.44 -4.69 -20.28
N GLU A 31 22.71 -4.31 -20.47
CA GLU A 31 23.20 -3.81 -21.78
C GLU A 31 23.12 -4.89 -22.87
N LYS A 32 23.46 -6.14 -22.53
CA LYS A 32 23.33 -7.28 -23.44
C LYS A 32 21.89 -7.55 -23.83
N ASP A 33 20.96 -7.37 -22.89
CA ASP A 33 19.54 -7.55 -23.10
C ASP A 33 18.88 -6.32 -23.78
N GLY A 34 19.70 -5.32 -24.17
CA GLY A 34 19.30 -4.14 -24.93
C GLY A 34 18.79 -2.96 -24.10
N PHE A 35 19.00 -2.98 -22.79
CA PHE A 35 18.63 -1.88 -21.93
C PHE A 35 19.75 -0.88 -21.73
N ALA A 36 19.49 0.40 -21.99
CA ALA A 36 20.37 1.47 -21.56
C ALA A 36 20.29 1.64 -20.04
N PHE A 37 21.44 1.73 -19.34
CA PHE A 37 21.45 1.93 -17.90
C PHE A 37 21.13 3.38 -17.54
N THR A 38 19.83 3.70 -17.58
CA THR A 38 19.28 5.03 -17.29
C THR A 38 18.06 4.93 -16.40
N GLY A 39 17.77 5.99 -15.64
CA GLY A 39 16.53 6.08 -14.86
C GLY A 39 15.29 5.96 -15.73
N GLU A 40 15.30 6.48 -16.95
CA GLU A 40 14.14 6.36 -17.87
C GLU A 40 13.87 4.91 -18.25
N SER A 41 14.90 4.14 -18.63
CA SER A 41 14.79 2.71 -18.93
C SER A 41 14.27 1.93 -17.72
N PHE A 42 14.77 2.24 -16.52
CA PHE A 42 14.29 1.64 -15.28
C PHE A 42 12.80 1.88 -15.07
N PHE A 43 12.33 3.12 -15.14
CA PHE A 43 10.91 3.42 -14.95
C PHE A 43 10.01 2.83 -16.04
N GLN A 44 10.48 2.77 -17.29
CA GLN A 44 9.76 2.08 -18.36
C GLN A 44 9.63 0.57 -18.10
N THR A 45 10.68 -0.05 -17.59
CA THR A 45 10.71 -1.47 -17.20
C THR A 45 9.70 -1.75 -16.09
N VAL A 46 9.70 -0.90 -15.05
CA VAL A 46 8.73 -0.97 -13.94
C VAL A 46 7.30 -0.84 -14.47
N ALA A 47 7.01 0.16 -15.29
CA ALA A 47 5.67 0.42 -15.81
C ALA A 47 5.16 -0.70 -16.74
N LYS A 48 6.06 -1.41 -17.43
CA LYS A 48 5.71 -2.54 -18.30
C LYS A 48 5.51 -3.86 -17.55
N GLY A 49 5.83 -3.93 -16.28
CA GLY A 49 5.72 -5.15 -15.50
C GLY A 49 6.89 -6.13 -15.66
N ASP A 50 8.03 -5.67 -16.18
CA ASP A 50 9.21 -6.51 -16.36
C ASP A 50 9.96 -6.67 -15.03
N THR A 51 9.54 -7.66 -14.26
CA THR A 51 10.02 -7.93 -12.90
C THR A 51 11.52 -8.21 -12.85
N VAL A 52 12.02 -8.97 -13.83
CA VAL A 52 13.43 -9.41 -13.85
C VAL A 52 14.34 -8.22 -14.06
N HIS A 53 14.10 -7.43 -15.11
CA HIS A 53 14.95 -6.30 -15.42
C HIS A 53 14.79 -5.15 -14.42
N ALA A 54 13.59 -4.95 -13.85
CA ALA A 54 13.39 -3.96 -12.79
C ALA A 54 14.26 -4.27 -11.55
N ALA A 55 14.30 -5.53 -11.11
CA ALA A 55 15.19 -5.96 -10.02
C ALA A 55 16.68 -5.83 -10.41
N MET A 56 17.04 -6.20 -11.64
CA MET A 56 18.41 -6.08 -12.14
C MET A 56 18.90 -4.63 -12.18
N PHE A 57 18.05 -3.65 -12.50
CA PHE A 57 18.40 -2.23 -12.42
C PHE A 57 18.80 -1.81 -11.00
N VAL A 58 18.04 -2.28 -9.99
CA VAL A 58 18.37 -2.01 -8.58
C VAL A 58 19.69 -2.67 -8.19
N GLU A 59 19.92 -3.93 -8.58
CA GLU A 59 21.19 -4.64 -8.36
C GLU A 59 22.38 -3.97 -9.07
N ALA A 60 22.16 -3.44 -10.27
CA ALA A 60 23.15 -2.70 -11.04
C ALA A 60 23.49 -1.31 -10.45
N GLY A 61 22.81 -0.92 -9.37
CA GLY A 61 23.08 0.31 -8.64
C GLY A 61 22.29 1.53 -9.11
N ILE A 62 21.18 1.33 -9.83
CA ILE A 62 20.23 2.43 -10.00
C ILE A 62 19.66 2.82 -8.62
N ASP A 63 19.56 4.10 -8.34
CA ASP A 63 18.92 4.54 -7.09
C ASP A 63 17.40 4.36 -7.20
N PRO A 64 16.83 3.40 -6.43
CA PRO A 64 15.40 3.12 -6.50
C PRO A 64 14.54 4.22 -5.86
N SER A 65 15.16 5.11 -5.05
CA SER A 65 14.51 6.28 -4.45
C SER A 65 14.42 7.46 -5.43
N SER A 66 15.13 7.35 -6.57
CA SER A 66 15.03 8.34 -7.63
C SER A 66 13.59 8.49 -8.11
N VAL A 67 13.25 9.65 -8.63
CA VAL A 67 11.90 9.93 -9.18
C VAL A 67 11.96 10.11 -10.69
N ASN A 68 10.91 9.68 -11.36
CA ASN A 68 10.72 9.93 -12.78
C ASN A 68 10.35 11.41 -13.07
N ARG A 69 10.11 11.76 -14.33
CA ARG A 69 9.71 13.11 -14.76
C ARG A 69 8.42 13.61 -14.07
N SER A 70 7.54 12.70 -13.64
CA SER A 70 6.31 13.02 -12.91
C SER A 70 6.49 13.04 -11.38
N LYS A 71 7.74 13.05 -10.90
CA LYS A 71 8.08 13.04 -9.47
C LYS A 71 7.59 11.80 -8.70
N ARG A 72 7.52 10.64 -9.38
CA ARG A 72 7.07 9.37 -8.81
C ARG A 72 8.23 8.41 -8.68
N THR A 73 8.31 7.67 -7.56
CA THR A 73 9.29 6.59 -7.38
C THR A 73 8.87 5.32 -8.09
N ALA A 74 9.79 4.34 -8.11
CA ALA A 74 9.54 3.03 -8.71
C ALA A 74 8.38 2.28 -8.05
N LEU A 75 8.27 2.29 -6.71
CA LEU A 75 7.15 1.65 -6.00
C LEU A 75 5.82 2.31 -6.35
N TRP A 76 5.80 3.64 -6.46
CA TRP A 76 4.61 4.36 -6.87
C TRP A 76 4.17 4.00 -8.28
N VAL A 77 5.11 4.00 -9.24
CA VAL A 77 4.82 3.63 -10.63
C VAL A 77 4.31 2.21 -10.71
N ALA A 78 4.94 1.26 -10.01
CA ALA A 78 4.49 -0.14 -9.98
C ALA A 78 3.05 -0.27 -9.45
N THR A 79 2.70 0.49 -8.40
CA THR A 79 1.35 0.50 -7.82
C THR A 79 0.34 1.13 -8.78
N GLU A 80 0.65 2.29 -9.33
CA GLU A 80 -0.22 3.04 -10.26
C GLU A 80 -0.48 2.25 -11.55
N THR A 81 0.53 1.57 -12.08
CA THR A 81 0.43 0.75 -13.30
C THR A 81 -0.04 -0.69 -13.04
N ARG A 82 -0.41 -1.00 -11.79
CA ARG A 82 -0.92 -2.30 -11.34
C ARG A 82 0.04 -3.47 -11.58
N GLN A 83 1.35 -3.23 -11.34
CA GLN A 83 2.41 -4.22 -11.51
C GLN A 83 2.81 -4.84 -10.16
N LEU A 84 1.93 -5.69 -9.58
CA LEU A 84 2.13 -6.25 -8.25
C LEU A 84 3.43 -7.05 -8.11
N GLU A 85 3.77 -7.85 -9.12
CA GLU A 85 4.99 -8.66 -9.06
C GLU A 85 6.27 -7.81 -9.13
N VAL A 86 6.23 -6.70 -9.88
CA VAL A 86 7.32 -5.71 -9.87
C VAL A 86 7.42 -5.03 -8.51
N LEU A 87 6.29 -4.61 -7.92
CA LEU A 87 6.27 -4.05 -6.56
C LEU A 87 6.95 -4.98 -5.56
N LYS A 88 6.55 -6.25 -5.55
CA LYS A 88 7.14 -7.28 -4.67
C LYS A 88 8.64 -7.48 -4.92
N ALA A 89 9.06 -7.51 -6.19
CA ALA A 89 10.47 -7.66 -6.54
C ALA A 89 11.31 -6.46 -6.09
N LEU A 90 10.82 -5.24 -6.26
CA LEU A 90 11.48 -4.02 -5.77
C LEU A 90 11.61 -4.02 -4.24
N LEU A 91 10.55 -4.39 -3.52
CA LEU A 91 10.58 -4.53 -2.06
C LEU A 91 11.58 -5.60 -1.62
N ALA A 92 11.61 -6.76 -2.30
CA ALA A 92 12.57 -7.82 -2.05
C ALA A 92 14.02 -7.42 -2.36
N ALA A 93 14.23 -6.53 -3.33
CA ALA A 93 15.54 -5.93 -3.63
C ALA A 93 15.97 -4.87 -2.60
N GLY A 94 15.13 -4.58 -1.59
CA GLY A 94 15.45 -3.69 -0.49
C GLY A 94 15.04 -2.23 -0.71
N VAL A 95 14.15 -1.97 -1.67
CA VAL A 95 13.58 -0.62 -1.84
C VAL A 95 12.71 -0.28 -0.63
N ALA A 96 12.98 0.86 0.00
CA ALA A 96 12.28 1.27 1.21
C ALA A 96 10.80 1.63 0.92
N PRO A 97 9.82 1.03 1.66
CA PRO A 97 8.41 1.27 1.40
C PRO A 97 7.85 2.56 2.02
N ASN A 98 8.67 3.28 2.81
CA ASN A 98 8.22 4.45 3.58
C ASN A 98 8.62 5.79 2.95
N GLU A 99 9.07 5.78 1.70
CA GLU A 99 9.38 7.01 1.00
C GLU A 99 8.11 7.82 0.75
N LYS A 100 8.15 9.09 1.15
CA LYS A 100 7.09 10.04 0.82
C LYS A 100 7.23 10.44 -0.64
N ASN A 101 6.33 9.98 -1.45
CA ASN A 101 6.29 10.25 -2.87
C ASN A 101 4.98 10.86 -3.26
N ALA A 102 4.79 12.08 -2.90
CA ALA A 102 3.69 12.79 -3.46
C ALA A 102 4.20 13.90 -4.36
N PRO A 103 3.80 13.92 -5.63
CA PRO A 103 3.77 15.18 -6.35
C PRO A 103 3.00 16.20 -5.50
N PRO A 104 3.31 17.50 -5.60
CA PRO A 104 2.61 18.55 -4.84
C PRO A 104 1.09 18.50 -4.93
N ALA A 105 0.55 17.84 -5.97
CA ALA A 105 -0.88 17.66 -6.18
C ALA A 105 -1.53 16.54 -5.35
N GLU A 106 -0.76 15.68 -4.67
CA GLU A 106 -1.31 14.51 -3.97
C GLU A 106 -1.21 14.61 -2.43
N ALA A 107 -1.01 15.84 -1.93
CA ALA A 107 -1.22 16.16 -0.52
C ALA A 107 -0.52 15.23 0.49
N GLY A 108 0.73 14.85 0.20
CA GLY A 108 1.53 14.03 1.11
C GLY A 108 1.11 12.57 1.21
N LYS A 109 0.36 12.03 0.26
CA LYS A 109 0.00 10.61 0.22
C LYS A 109 1.24 9.72 0.30
N THR A 110 1.15 8.68 1.12
CA THR A 110 2.15 7.62 1.17
C THR A 110 1.86 6.54 0.12
N ILE A 111 2.83 5.67 -0.12
CA ILE A 111 2.64 4.53 -1.03
C ILE A 111 1.53 3.57 -0.53
N VAL A 112 1.37 3.43 0.79
CA VAL A 112 0.28 2.62 1.38
C VAL A 112 -1.07 3.26 1.05
N PHE A 113 -1.16 4.58 1.10
CA PHE A 113 -2.38 5.30 0.72
C PHE A 113 -2.71 5.08 -0.76
N GLN A 114 -1.69 5.20 -1.64
CA GLN A 114 -1.86 4.90 -3.06
C GLN A 114 -2.30 3.45 -3.31
N ALA A 115 -1.81 2.50 -2.52
CA ALA A 115 -2.22 1.11 -2.61
C ALA A 115 -3.71 0.92 -2.24
N VAL A 116 -4.22 1.64 -1.24
CA VAL A 116 -5.66 1.65 -0.90
C VAL A 116 -6.49 2.16 -2.07
N ASP A 117 -6.03 3.22 -2.76
CA ASP A 117 -6.73 3.79 -3.92
C ASP A 117 -6.83 2.80 -5.10
N THR A 118 -5.97 1.78 -5.19
CA THR A 118 -6.09 0.74 -6.24
C THR A 118 -7.32 -0.13 -6.08
N GLY A 119 -7.85 -0.26 -4.87
CA GLY A 119 -8.91 -1.20 -4.53
C GLY A 119 -8.46 -2.66 -4.38
N GLU A 120 -7.15 -2.94 -4.49
CA GLU A 120 -6.61 -4.30 -4.46
C GLU A 120 -5.79 -4.56 -3.18
N ALA A 121 -6.32 -5.37 -2.27
CA ALA A 121 -5.72 -5.67 -0.96
C ALA A 121 -4.31 -6.27 -1.05
N SER A 122 -3.97 -6.90 -2.18
CA SER A 122 -2.66 -7.50 -2.43
C SER A 122 -1.50 -6.49 -2.40
N TYR A 123 -1.74 -5.24 -2.85
CA TYR A 123 -0.73 -4.17 -2.79
C TYR A 123 -0.50 -3.70 -1.37
N VAL A 124 -1.58 -3.46 -0.63
CA VAL A 124 -1.51 -3.07 0.79
C VAL A 124 -0.79 -4.14 1.59
N ARG A 125 -1.13 -5.42 1.37
CA ARG A 125 -0.49 -6.56 2.02
C ARG A 125 1.01 -6.59 1.74
N ALA A 126 1.42 -6.52 0.48
CA ALA A 126 2.83 -6.56 0.09
C ALA A 126 3.65 -5.42 0.74
N LEU A 127 3.09 -4.22 0.80
CA LEU A 127 3.73 -3.05 1.42
C LEU A 127 3.82 -3.19 2.94
N VAL A 128 2.74 -3.60 3.61
CA VAL A 128 2.72 -3.77 5.07
C VAL A 128 3.66 -4.91 5.50
N GLU A 129 3.68 -6.03 4.78
CA GLU A 129 4.61 -7.14 5.03
C GLU A 129 6.07 -6.73 4.82
N ALA A 130 6.35 -5.77 3.94
CA ALA A 130 7.68 -5.19 3.73
C ALA A 130 8.03 -4.08 4.75
N GLY A 131 7.18 -3.82 5.75
CA GLY A 131 7.43 -2.84 6.81
C GLY A 131 6.98 -1.42 6.47
N ALA A 132 6.04 -1.26 5.55
CA ALA A 132 5.42 0.04 5.32
C ALA A 132 4.66 0.51 6.57
N ASP A 133 4.81 1.79 6.91
CA ASP A 133 4.09 2.38 8.03
C ASP A 133 2.63 2.67 7.66
N ALA A 134 1.73 1.84 8.17
CA ALA A 134 0.30 1.95 7.94
C ALA A 134 -0.37 3.14 8.67
N LYS A 135 0.37 3.87 9.55
CA LYS A 135 -0.14 4.99 10.35
C LYS A 135 0.01 6.35 9.68
N LEU A 136 0.88 6.43 8.67
CA LEU A 136 1.22 7.72 8.05
C LEU A 136 -0.01 8.35 7.39
N ALA A 137 -0.43 9.48 7.95
CA ALA A 137 -1.50 10.29 7.38
C ALA A 137 -0.97 11.21 6.26
N ASN A 138 -1.85 11.61 5.37
CA ASN A 138 -1.60 12.68 4.41
C ASN A 138 -1.64 14.06 5.10
N GLU A 139 -1.48 15.14 4.33
CA GLU A 139 -1.47 16.52 4.85
C GLU A 139 -2.82 16.95 5.49
N TYR A 140 -3.91 16.25 5.17
CA TYR A 140 -5.24 16.48 5.74
C TYR A 140 -5.54 15.62 6.97
N GLY A 141 -4.55 14.87 7.48
CA GLY A 141 -4.74 13.93 8.59
C GLY A 141 -5.47 12.65 8.22
N VAL A 142 -5.77 12.43 6.93
CA VAL A 142 -6.42 11.21 6.47
C VAL A 142 -5.41 10.08 6.43
N THR A 143 -5.72 8.96 7.09
CA THR A 143 -4.88 7.75 7.12
C THR A 143 -5.31 6.74 6.06
N PRO A 144 -4.45 5.79 5.65
CA PRO A 144 -4.85 4.69 4.80
C PRO A 144 -6.05 3.90 5.35
N LEU A 145 -6.08 3.68 6.69
CA LEU A 145 -7.20 2.98 7.35
C LEU A 145 -8.50 3.77 7.25
N SER A 146 -8.46 5.10 7.43
CA SER A 146 -9.68 5.91 7.35
C SER A 146 -10.25 5.94 5.92
N GLU A 147 -9.41 5.93 4.91
CA GLU A 147 -9.86 5.87 3.51
C GLU A 147 -10.43 4.48 3.16
N ALA A 148 -9.74 3.40 3.55
CA ALA A 148 -10.22 2.04 3.37
C ALA A 148 -11.56 1.81 4.10
N ALA A 149 -11.71 2.36 5.31
CA ALA A 149 -12.93 2.26 6.09
C ALA A 149 -14.10 3.02 5.44
N ARG A 150 -13.85 4.26 5.00
CA ARG A 150 -14.86 5.09 4.33
C ARG A 150 -15.36 4.45 3.04
N THR A 151 -14.50 3.76 2.30
CA THR A 151 -14.83 3.09 1.03
C THR A 151 -15.27 1.63 1.19
N GLY A 152 -15.40 1.13 2.43
CA GLY A 152 -15.93 -0.20 2.73
C GLY A 152 -14.99 -1.35 2.40
N GLN A 153 -13.68 -1.11 2.30
CA GLN A 153 -12.68 -2.09 1.89
C GLN A 153 -12.26 -2.97 3.08
N LEU A 154 -13.13 -3.90 3.49
CA LEU A 154 -12.99 -4.69 4.72
C LEU A 154 -11.63 -5.41 4.82
N GLU A 155 -11.20 -6.13 3.77
CA GLU A 155 -9.91 -6.85 3.78
C GLU A 155 -8.72 -5.91 3.97
N MET A 156 -8.76 -4.72 3.36
CA MET A 156 -7.70 -3.73 3.55
C MET A 156 -7.68 -3.17 4.96
N CYS A 157 -8.85 -2.92 5.56
CA CYS A 157 -8.95 -2.52 6.97
C CYS A 157 -8.31 -3.58 7.88
N GLU A 158 -8.58 -4.87 7.64
CA GLU A 158 -7.94 -5.95 8.41
C GLU A 158 -6.41 -5.95 8.29
N ILE A 159 -5.89 -5.79 7.06
CA ILE A 159 -4.44 -5.76 6.81
C ILE A 159 -3.81 -4.55 7.51
N LEU A 160 -4.42 -3.37 7.37
CA LEU A 160 -3.91 -2.13 7.95
C LEU A 160 -3.92 -2.17 9.49
N LEU A 161 -4.99 -2.68 10.10
CA LEU A 161 -5.09 -2.87 11.55
C LEU A 161 -4.03 -3.86 12.06
N LYS A 162 -3.83 -4.98 11.37
CA LYS A 162 -2.74 -5.94 11.67
C LYS A 162 -1.35 -5.30 11.50
N GLY A 163 -1.21 -4.36 10.57
CA GLY A 163 -0.01 -3.53 10.36
C GLY A 163 0.17 -2.41 11.39
N GLY A 164 -0.73 -2.33 12.38
CA GLY A 164 -0.65 -1.40 13.50
C GLY A 164 -1.31 -0.05 13.26
N ALA A 165 -2.15 0.10 12.22
CA ALA A 165 -2.94 1.30 12.05
C ALA A 165 -3.84 1.56 13.27
N ASP A 166 -3.99 2.83 13.65
CA ASP A 166 -4.77 3.22 14.83
C ASP A 166 -6.28 3.29 14.49
N PRO A 167 -7.12 2.44 15.10
CA PRO A 167 -8.57 2.49 14.90
C PRO A 167 -9.24 3.73 15.50
N ASN A 168 -8.51 4.50 16.31
CA ASN A 168 -8.96 5.75 16.93
C ASN A 168 -8.41 7.00 16.24
N ALA A 169 -7.80 6.85 15.05
CA ALA A 169 -7.40 8.00 14.25
C ALA A 169 -8.58 8.93 14.00
N ALA A 170 -8.33 10.24 14.04
CA ALA A 170 -9.37 11.26 13.86
C ALA A 170 -9.07 12.15 12.64
N PRO A 171 -9.27 11.64 11.41
CA PRO A 171 -9.04 12.43 10.21
C PRO A 171 -9.94 13.67 10.19
N GLY A 172 -9.31 14.84 10.03
CA GLY A 172 -10.05 16.10 10.05
C GLY A 172 -10.75 16.42 11.37
N GLY A 173 -10.36 15.74 12.47
CA GLY A 173 -10.97 15.92 13.80
C GLY A 173 -12.21 15.07 14.07
N TYR A 174 -12.65 14.24 13.10
CA TYR A 174 -13.79 13.33 13.26
C TYR A 174 -13.30 11.91 13.58
N PRO A 175 -14.03 11.15 14.44
CA PRO A 175 -13.72 9.74 14.67
C PRO A 175 -13.67 8.94 13.37
N LEU A 176 -12.74 8.01 13.27
CA LEU A 176 -12.61 7.15 12.09
C LEU A 176 -13.92 6.40 11.75
N LEU A 177 -14.71 6.05 12.76
CA LEU A 177 -16.02 5.40 12.61
C LEU A 177 -17.02 6.22 11.79
N TYR A 178 -16.87 7.54 11.72
CA TYR A 178 -17.85 8.41 11.04
C TYR A 178 -17.99 8.07 9.54
N GLY A 179 -16.88 7.82 8.85
CA GLY A 179 -16.89 7.46 7.43
C GLY A 179 -17.72 6.20 7.13
N PRO A 180 -17.37 5.04 7.71
CA PRO A 180 -18.10 3.79 7.43
C PRO A 180 -19.54 3.78 7.96
N ILE A 181 -19.88 4.58 8.98
CA ILE A 181 -21.25 4.73 9.44
C ILE A 181 -22.09 5.45 8.38
N ASN A 182 -21.63 6.59 7.86
CA ASN A 182 -22.32 7.36 6.84
C ASN A 182 -22.50 6.59 5.53
N GLU A 183 -21.49 5.84 5.13
CA GLU A 183 -21.48 5.03 3.90
C GLU A 183 -22.14 3.64 4.10
N LYS A 184 -22.63 3.34 5.33
CA LYS A 184 -23.35 2.11 5.71
C LYS A 184 -22.52 0.81 5.56
N HIS A 185 -21.24 0.87 5.86
CA HIS A 185 -20.34 -0.28 5.83
C HIS A 185 -20.34 -1.02 7.17
N LEU A 186 -21.41 -1.77 7.46
CA LEU A 186 -21.64 -2.46 8.74
C LEU A 186 -20.46 -3.35 9.16
N ASP A 187 -19.90 -4.15 8.23
CA ASP A 187 -18.83 -5.08 8.54
C ASP A 187 -17.53 -4.33 8.94
N VAL A 188 -17.28 -3.18 8.31
CA VAL A 188 -16.14 -2.32 8.68
C VAL A 188 -16.37 -1.69 10.06
N VAL A 189 -17.59 -1.23 10.36
CA VAL A 189 -17.93 -0.71 11.70
C VAL A 189 -17.69 -1.77 12.77
N LYS A 190 -18.18 -3.00 12.55
CA LYS A 190 -17.95 -4.14 13.47
C LYS A 190 -16.47 -4.44 13.64
N LEU A 191 -15.69 -4.47 12.54
CA LEU A 191 -14.25 -4.71 12.57
C LEU A 191 -13.52 -3.65 13.39
N LEU A 192 -13.82 -2.37 13.17
CA LEU A 192 -13.18 -1.26 13.89
C LEU A 192 -13.47 -1.31 15.38
N LEU A 193 -14.72 -1.54 15.78
CA LEU A 193 -15.10 -1.70 17.19
C LEU A 193 -14.40 -2.89 17.83
N ALA A 194 -14.37 -4.04 17.15
CA ALA A 194 -13.65 -5.23 17.61
C ALA A 194 -12.12 -4.99 17.72
N SER A 195 -11.60 -4.03 16.95
CA SER A 195 -10.18 -3.63 16.97
C SER A 195 -9.88 -2.51 17.97
N GLY A 196 -10.85 -2.10 18.79
CA GLY A 196 -10.67 -1.12 19.85
C GLY A 196 -10.99 0.32 19.46
N ALA A 197 -11.73 0.54 18.38
CA ALA A 197 -12.30 1.86 18.10
C ALA A 197 -13.29 2.25 19.21
N LYS A 198 -13.16 3.50 19.69
CA LYS A 198 -13.98 4.03 20.78
C LYS A 198 -15.00 5.04 20.25
N LEU A 199 -16.18 5.00 20.81
CA LEU A 199 -17.22 6.02 20.53
C LEU A 199 -16.91 7.32 21.29
N GLY A 200 -16.41 7.21 22.52
CA GLY A 200 -16.00 8.33 23.35
C GLY A 200 -17.07 9.41 23.49
N GLU A 201 -16.64 10.66 23.49
CA GLU A 201 -17.52 11.84 23.56
C GLU A 201 -18.39 12.03 22.31
N HIS A 202 -18.02 11.40 21.19
CA HIS A 202 -18.76 11.45 19.92
C HIS A 202 -19.90 10.43 19.81
N LYS A 203 -20.19 9.65 20.87
CA LYS A 203 -21.22 8.59 20.82
C LYS A 203 -22.57 9.11 20.32
N ALA A 204 -23.01 10.26 20.80
CA ALA A 204 -24.29 10.86 20.40
C ALA A 204 -24.31 11.23 18.90
N GLU A 205 -23.23 11.84 18.41
CA GLU A 205 -23.09 12.25 17.00
C GLU A 205 -23.04 11.03 16.07
N LEU A 206 -22.31 9.97 16.46
CA LEU A 206 -22.20 8.74 15.70
C LEU A 206 -23.54 7.99 15.64
N LEU A 207 -24.31 7.99 16.73
CA LEU A 207 -25.66 7.43 16.75
C LEU A 207 -26.63 8.23 15.88
N ASP A 208 -26.52 9.55 15.84
CA ASP A 208 -27.34 10.41 14.96
C ASP A 208 -26.99 10.19 13.47
N ALA A 209 -25.71 10.04 13.16
CA ALA A 209 -25.25 9.71 11.81
C ALA A 209 -25.68 8.30 11.35
N ALA A 210 -25.90 7.37 12.27
CA ALA A 210 -26.27 5.99 11.98
C ALA A 210 -27.73 5.89 11.54
N THR A 211 -27.97 6.09 10.24
CA THR A 211 -29.30 5.94 9.62
C THR A 211 -29.66 4.48 9.36
N ASP A 212 -28.69 3.58 9.32
CA ASP A 212 -28.88 2.14 9.21
C ASP A 212 -29.22 1.54 10.58
N PRO A 213 -30.31 0.77 10.71
CA PRO A 213 -30.75 0.26 12.01
C PRO A 213 -29.79 -0.80 12.60
N GLU A 214 -29.11 -1.58 11.77
CA GLU A 214 -28.15 -2.59 12.24
C GLU A 214 -26.88 -1.91 12.75
N ILE A 215 -26.36 -0.90 12.05
CA ILE A 215 -25.22 -0.10 12.51
C ILE A 215 -25.58 0.59 13.82
N ARG A 216 -26.77 1.20 13.92
CA ARG A 216 -27.24 1.85 15.14
C ARG A 216 -27.27 0.89 16.32
N ALA A 217 -27.83 -0.31 16.12
CA ALA A 217 -27.89 -1.33 17.17
C ALA A 217 -26.48 -1.76 17.64
N VAL A 218 -25.53 -1.89 16.71
CA VAL A 218 -24.13 -2.22 17.02
C VAL A 218 -23.46 -1.10 17.84
N LEU A 219 -23.70 0.18 17.51
CA LEU A 219 -23.16 1.33 18.25
C LEU A 219 -23.82 1.48 19.64
N GLU A 220 -25.12 1.19 19.77
CA GLU A 220 -25.82 1.20 21.06
C GLU A 220 -25.29 0.13 22.02
N ALA A 221 -24.89 -1.03 21.47
CA ALA A 221 -24.31 -2.12 22.24
C ALA A 221 -22.80 -1.93 22.57
N ALA A 222 -22.13 -0.98 21.92
CA ALA A 222 -20.73 -0.68 22.17
C ALA A 222 -20.59 0.26 23.38
N GLU A 223 -19.60 -0.05 24.26
CA GLU A 223 -19.27 0.73 25.47
C GLU A 223 -18.36 1.94 25.17
#